data_13946c514c0f64ed3fd89981b66b1d92
#
_entry.id   13946c514c0f64ed3fd89981b66b1d92
#
_cell.length_a   1.000
_cell.length_b   1.000
_cell.length_c   1.000
_cell.angle_alpha   90.00
_cell.angle_beta   90.00
_cell.angle_gamma   90.00
#
_symmetry.space_group_name_H-M   'P 1'
#
loop_
_entity.id
_entity.type
_entity.pdbx_description
1 polymer ?
#
loop_
_entity_poly.entity_id
_entity_poly.type
_entity_poly.pdbx_seq_one_letter_code
_entity_poly.pdbx_strand_id
1 'polypeptide(L)'
;MKKIIIGNWKLNLDHLQGIQLLQKINYSLDKDIEEKIDIVLSPSHTSLRSLQTVISTDNLKIKISSQDVSTYSDGAFTGEVSAIQLKKLNIDYSIIGHSERRLHFNAVSYTHLRAHE
;
A
#
# COMPACT_ATOMS: atom_id res chain seq x y z
N MET A 1 -9.75 -12.89 -14.79
CA MET A 1 -9.35 -12.18 -13.56
C MET A 1 -7.85 -12.30 -13.37
N LYS A 2 -7.17 -11.20 -13.18
CA LYS A 2 -5.74 -11.20 -12.92
C LYS A 2 -5.44 -11.68 -11.50
N LYS A 3 -4.36 -12.42 -11.34
CA LYS A 3 -3.81 -12.72 -10.01
C LYS A 3 -3.11 -11.47 -9.47
N ILE A 4 -3.09 -11.35 -8.15
CA ILE A 4 -2.45 -10.23 -7.46
C ILE A 4 -1.29 -10.78 -6.63
N ILE A 5 -0.12 -10.17 -6.75
CA ILE A 5 1.02 -10.44 -5.90
C ILE A 5 1.29 -9.17 -5.10
N ILE A 6 1.27 -9.29 -3.79
CA ILE A 6 1.50 -8.15 -2.88
C ILE A 6 2.81 -8.34 -2.14
N GLY A 7 3.71 -7.38 -2.29
CA GLY A 7 4.96 -7.34 -1.53
C GLY A 7 4.82 -6.44 -0.31
N ASN A 8 4.69 -7.04 0.86
CA ASN A 8 4.62 -6.30 2.12
C ASN A 8 6.03 -5.97 2.60
N TRP A 9 6.38 -4.69 2.61
CA TRP A 9 7.71 -4.23 3.04
C TRP A 9 7.83 -4.12 4.56
N LYS A 10 6.73 -4.23 5.27
CA LYS A 10 6.70 -4.15 6.73
C LYS A 10 7.29 -2.81 7.21
N LEU A 11 8.03 -2.80 8.31
CA LEU A 11 8.66 -1.59 8.84
C LEU A 11 10.12 -1.51 8.34
N ASN A 12 10.27 -1.39 7.03
CA ASN A 12 11.57 -1.31 6.38
C ASN A 12 11.57 -0.18 5.36
N LEU A 13 12.71 0.37 5.09
CA LEU A 13 13.01 1.37 4.07
C LEU A 13 12.36 2.74 4.34
N ASP A 14 13.15 3.77 4.14
CA ASP A 14 12.63 5.13 4.04
C ASP A 14 12.10 5.40 2.62
N HIS A 15 11.57 6.60 2.39
CA HIS A 15 10.96 6.93 1.09
C HIS A 15 11.99 6.98 -0.05
N LEU A 16 13.23 7.36 0.21
CA LEU A 16 14.27 7.40 -0.82
C LEU A 16 14.70 5.98 -1.23
N GLN A 17 14.92 5.13 -0.25
CA GLN A 17 15.21 3.71 -0.49
C GLN A 17 14.03 3.03 -1.19
N GLY A 18 12.81 3.39 -0.80
CA GLY A 18 11.59 2.86 -1.40
C GLY A 18 11.47 3.20 -2.87
N ILE A 19 11.76 4.44 -3.25
CA ILE A 19 11.77 4.87 -4.66
C ILE A 19 12.79 4.06 -5.45
N GLN A 20 14.00 3.88 -4.90
CA GLN A 20 15.04 3.10 -5.57
C GLN A 20 14.61 1.65 -5.80
N LEU A 21 14.01 1.02 -4.79
CA LEU A 21 13.55 -0.35 -4.92
C LEU A 21 12.39 -0.48 -5.90
N LEU A 22 11.44 0.46 -5.89
CA LEU A 22 10.35 0.51 -6.85
C LEU A 22 10.89 0.54 -8.29
N GLN A 23 11.87 1.41 -8.54
CA GLN A 23 12.47 1.54 -9.87
C GLN A 23 13.20 0.26 -10.29
N LYS A 24 13.92 -0.38 -9.37
CA LYS A 24 14.60 -1.67 -9.64
C LYS A 24 13.58 -2.76 -9.98
N ILE A 25 12.52 -2.86 -9.21
CA ILE A 25 11.46 -3.85 -9.45
C ILE A 25 10.83 -3.61 -10.81
N ASN A 26 10.48 -2.37 -11.10
CA ASN A 26 9.86 -2.01 -12.37
C ASN A 26 10.75 -2.34 -13.55
N TYR A 27 12.04 -2.02 -13.45
CA TYR A 27 13.02 -2.30 -14.49
C TYR A 27 13.16 -3.82 -14.74
N SER A 28 13.02 -4.62 -13.69
CA SER A 28 13.17 -6.09 -13.77
C SER A 28 11.91 -6.80 -14.24
N LEU A 29 10.75 -6.13 -14.25
CA LEU A 29 9.50 -6.77 -14.64
C LEU A 29 9.37 -6.87 -16.16
N ASP A 30 8.99 -8.06 -16.60
CA ASP A 30 8.65 -8.33 -17.99
C ASP A 30 7.25 -7.80 -18.28
N LYS A 31 7.05 -7.19 -19.43
CA LYS A 31 5.73 -6.66 -19.84
C LYS A 31 4.66 -7.76 -19.90
N ASP A 32 5.04 -8.98 -20.29
CA ASP A 32 4.13 -10.10 -20.32
C ASP A 32 3.59 -10.44 -18.93
N ILE A 33 4.43 -10.33 -17.92
CA ILE A 33 4.04 -10.56 -16.52
C ILE A 33 3.08 -9.48 -16.07
N GLU A 34 3.36 -8.21 -16.36
CA GLU A 34 2.51 -7.07 -15.99
C GLU A 34 1.10 -7.18 -16.60
N GLU A 35 0.94 -7.80 -17.76
CA GLU A 35 -0.36 -8.01 -18.39
C GLU A 35 -1.17 -9.10 -17.71
N LYS A 36 -0.51 -10.07 -17.08
CA LYS A 36 -1.16 -11.26 -16.49
C LYS A 36 -1.37 -11.14 -14.99
N ILE A 37 -0.55 -10.35 -14.30
CA ILE A 37 -0.51 -10.28 -12.85
C ILE A 37 -0.47 -8.82 -12.42
N ASP A 38 -1.28 -8.46 -11.43
CA ASP A 38 -1.16 -7.17 -10.75
C ASP A 38 -0.09 -7.26 -9.67
N ILE A 39 0.95 -6.45 -9.79
CA ILE A 39 2.01 -6.34 -8.78
C ILE A 39 1.65 -5.16 -7.88
N VAL A 40 1.52 -5.43 -6.59
CA VAL A 40 1.18 -4.43 -5.57
C VAL A 40 2.29 -4.39 -4.54
N LEU A 41 2.82 -3.21 -4.26
CA LEU A 41 3.84 -3.01 -3.23
C LEU A 41 3.22 -2.28 -2.05
N SER A 42 3.52 -2.74 -0.84
CA SER A 42 2.98 -2.17 0.38
C SER A 42 4.10 -1.63 1.27
N PRO A 43 4.51 -0.36 1.03
CA PRO A 43 5.55 0.29 1.83
C PRO A 43 4.97 0.87 3.12
N SER A 44 5.86 1.36 4.00
CA SER A 44 5.44 2.15 5.16
C SER A 44 4.67 3.40 4.73
N HIS A 45 3.81 3.91 5.60
CA HIS A 45 2.96 5.07 5.30
C HIS A 45 3.75 6.29 4.85
N THR A 46 4.95 6.49 5.39
CA THR A 46 5.81 7.63 5.02
C THR A 46 6.28 7.60 3.56
N SER A 47 6.19 6.46 2.89
CA SER A 47 6.62 6.30 1.50
C SER A 47 5.46 6.29 0.50
N LEU A 48 4.21 6.25 0.97
CA LEU A 48 3.04 6.07 0.10
C LEU A 48 2.95 7.13 -0.99
N ARG A 49 2.99 8.39 -0.60
CA ARG A 49 2.87 9.50 -1.58
C ARG A 49 4.04 9.54 -2.54
N SER A 50 5.25 9.36 -2.04
CA SER A 50 6.46 9.41 -2.88
C SER A 50 6.45 8.34 -3.95
N LEU A 51 6.12 7.10 -3.58
CA LEU A 51 6.07 6.00 -4.54
C LEU A 51 4.92 6.19 -5.53
N GLN A 52 3.75 6.60 -5.05
CA GLN A 52 2.60 6.82 -5.91
C GLN A 52 2.85 7.95 -6.90
N THR A 53 3.57 8.99 -6.50
CA THR A 53 3.95 10.07 -7.40
C THR A 53 4.85 9.58 -8.53
N VAL A 54 5.84 8.74 -8.21
CA VAL A 54 6.71 8.14 -9.23
C VAL A 54 5.91 7.27 -10.20
N ILE A 55 5.01 6.46 -9.67
CA ILE A 55 4.15 5.59 -10.48
C ILE A 55 3.30 6.41 -11.45
N SER A 56 2.69 7.50 -10.97
CA SER A 56 1.85 8.36 -11.80
C SER A 56 2.68 9.12 -12.84
N THR A 57 3.82 9.67 -12.43
CA THR A 57 4.69 10.46 -13.32
C THR A 57 5.31 9.61 -14.42
N ASP A 58 5.80 8.42 -14.07
CA ASP A 58 6.47 7.52 -15.01
C ASP A 58 5.53 6.51 -15.65
N ASN A 59 4.24 6.61 -15.34
CA ASN A 59 3.19 5.77 -15.91
C ASN A 59 3.45 4.27 -15.72
N LEU A 60 3.83 3.91 -14.49
CA LEU A 60 4.12 2.51 -14.14
C LEU A 60 2.83 1.73 -13.90
N LYS A 61 2.86 0.42 -14.15
CA LYS A 61 1.72 -0.47 -13.91
C LYS A 61 1.70 -1.04 -12.50
N ILE A 62 2.78 -0.94 -11.75
CA ILE A 62 2.84 -1.33 -10.35
C ILE A 62 1.86 -0.49 -9.54
N LYS A 63 1.18 -1.13 -8.61
CA LYS A 63 0.21 -0.48 -7.73
C LYS A 63 0.73 -0.45 -6.31
N ILE A 64 0.19 0.47 -5.51
CA ILE A 64 0.60 0.66 -4.12
C ILE A 64 -0.55 0.27 -3.20
N SER A 65 -0.20 -0.30 -2.06
CA SER A 65 -1.09 -0.62 -0.95
C SER A 65 -0.58 0.02 0.32
N SER A 66 -1.49 0.48 1.18
CA SER A 66 -1.10 0.81 2.55
C SER A 66 -0.97 -0.48 3.36
N GLN A 67 -0.23 -0.40 4.47
CA GLN A 67 -0.03 -1.54 5.38
C GLN A 67 -1.12 -1.64 6.44
N ASP A 68 -1.92 -0.60 6.57
CA ASP A 68 -3.03 -0.50 7.50
C ASP A 68 -3.95 0.63 7.06
N VAL A 69 -5.16 0.65 7.60
CA VAL A 69 -6.12 1.73 7.36
C VAL A 69 -7.04 1.83 8.56
N SER A 70 -7.40 3.06 8.93
CA SER A 70 -8.31 3.31 10.05
C SER A 70 -9.74 2.92 9.70
N THR A 71 -10.51 2.49 10.71
CA THR A 71 -11.97 2.32 10.60
C THR A 71 -12.71 3.66 10.57
N TYR A 72 -12.01 4.75 10.93
CA TYR A 72 -12.60 6.07 11.03
C TYR A 72 -12.22 6.91 9.81
N SER A 73 -13.15 7.74 9.35
CA SER A 73 -12.92 8.59 8.18
C SER A 73 -12.13 9.86 8.54
N ASP A 74 -12.31 10.37 9.73
CA ASP A 74 -11.63 11.56 10.24
C ASP A 74 -11.76 11.64 11.77
N GLY A 75 -11.20 12.65 12.38
CA GLY A 75 -11.43 12.99 13.78
C GLY A 75 -10.20 12.80 14.67
N ALA A 76 -10.45 12.61 15.97
CA ALA A 76 -9.43 12.58 17.00
C ALA A 76 -8.78 11.20 17.13
N PHE A 77 -8.09 10.78 16.07
CA PHE A 77 -7.43 9.47 15.99
C PHE A 77 -5.97 9.66 15.56
N THR A 78 -5.23 10.32 16.39
CA THR A 78 -3.84 10.72 16.13
C THR A 78 -2.99 9.54 15.67
N GLY A 79 -2.29 9.72 14.56
CA GLY A 79 -1.40 8.70 13.98
C GLY A 79 -2.06 7.76 13.00
N GLU A 80 -3.38 7.83 12.84
CA GLU A 80 -4.11 6.96 11.91
C GLU A 80 -4.15 7.54 10.50
N VAL A 81 -4.35 6.65 9.53
CA VAL A 81 -4.51 7.00 8.11
C VAL A 81 -5.86 6.48 7.65
N SER A 82 -6.68 7.35 7.06
CA SER A 82 -8.03 6.99 6.63
C SER A 82 -8.07 6.48 5.19
N ALA A 83 -9.12 5.73 4.87
CA ALA A 83 -9.37 5.28 3.49
C ALA A 83 -9.56 6.46 2.54
N ILE A 84 -10.16 7.55 3.02
CA ILE A 84 -10.37 8.77 2.21
C ILE A 84 -9.03 9.40 1.83
N GLN A 85 -8.09 9.49 2.79
CA GLN A 85 -6.74 9.99 2.52
C GLN A 85 -6.01 9.13 1.48
N LEU A 86 -6.12 7.82 1.61
CA LEU A 86 -5.50 6.89 0.66
C LEU A 86 -6.10 7.05 -0.74
N LYS A 87 -7.42 7.16 -0.84
CA LYS A 87 -8.10 7.34 -2.12
C LYS A 87 -7.69 8.64 -2.81
N LYS A 88 -7.48 9.71 -2.06
CA LYS A 88 -6.98 10.98 -2.61
C LYS A 88 -5.57 10.85 -3.18
N LEU A 89 -4.78 9.91 -2.69
CA LEU A 89 -3.47 9.59 -3.23
C LEU A 89 -3.54 8.60 -4.42
N ASN A 90 -4.75 8.18 -4.82
CA ASN A 90 -4.99 7.15 -5.84
C ASN A 90 -4.46 5.78 -5.41
N ILE A 91 -4.51 5.49 -4.12
CA ILE A 91 -4.13 4.20 -3.56
C ILE A 91 -5.40 3.41 -3.30
N ASP A 92 -5.58 2.29 -4.01
CA ASP A 92 -6.81 1.52 -4.00
C ASP A 92 -6.74 0.24 -3.16
N TYR A 93 -5.58 -0.06 -2.58
CA TYR A 93 -5.36 -1.29 -1.82
C TYR A 93 -4.92 -0.99 -0.40
N SER A 94 -5.27 -1.87 0.53
CA SER A 94 -4.75 -1.83 1.91
C SER A 94 -4.67 -3.25 2.46
N ILE A 95 -3.62 -3.51 3.24
CA ILE A 95 -3.53 -4.72 4.06
C ILE A 95 -4.37 -4.47 5.30
N ILE A 96 -5.27 -5.40 5.61
CA ILE A 96 -6.23 -5.25 6.69
C ILE A 96 -5.97 -6.33 7.73
N GLY A 97 -5.83 -5.91 9.00
CA GLY A 97 -5.72 -6.85 10.12
C GLY A 97 -4.56 -7.83 10.01
N HIS A 98 -3.41 -7.37 9.51
CA HIS A 98 -2.23 -8.23 9.41
C HIS A 98 -1.91 -8.88 10.77
N SER A 99 -1.39 -10.10 10.76
CA SER A 99 -1.12 -10.84 12.00
C SER A 99 -0.23 -10.08 12.98
N GLU A 100 0.75 -9.33 12.47
CA GLU A 100 1.60 -8.50 13.32
C GLU A 100 0.82 -7.39 14.03
N ARG A 101 -0.17 -6.78 13.35
CA ARG A 101 -1.00 -5.76 13.98
C ARG A 101 -1.96 -6.36 15.01
N ARG A 102 -2.50 -7.54 14.76
CA ARG A 102 -3.34 -8.25 15.75
C ARG A 102 -2.53 -8.64 16.99
N LEU A 103 -1.29 -9.05 16.77
CA LEU A 103 -0.40 -9.48 17.86
C LEU A 103 0.10 -8.32 18.71
N HIS A 104 0.52 -7.23 18.07
CA HIS A 104 1.20 -6.12 18.75
C HIS A 104 0.32 -4.90 19.02
N PHE A 105 -0.77 -4.72 18.27
CA PHE A 105 -1.57 -3.49 18.30
C PHE A 105 -3.07 -3.75 18.48
N ASN A 106 -3.46 -4.98 18.86
CA ASN A 106 -4.85 -5.36 19.11
C ASN A 106 -5.82 -5.09 17.95
N ALA A 107 -5.32 -5.02 16.73
CA ALA A 107 -6.18 -4.87 15.56
C ALA A 107 -7.04 -6.12 15.35
N VAL A 108 -8.23 -5.94 14.78
CA VAL A 108 -9.12 -7.04 14.43
C VAL A 108 -9.60 -6.87 12.98
N SER A 109 -9.67 -7.96 12.24
CA SER A 109 -9.95 -7.93 10.81
C SER A 109 -11.29 -7.28 10.47
N TYR A 110 -12.35 -7.58 11.23
CA TYR A 110 -13.66 -7.01 10.94
C TYR A 110 -13.70 -5.49 11.12
N THR A 111 -12.92 -4.96 12.03
CA THR A 111 -12.82 -3.51 12.26
C THR A 111 -12.24 -2.81 11.03
N HIS A 112 -11.19 -3.38 10.47
CA HIS A 112 -10.55 -2.82 9.28
C HIS A 112 -11.40 -2.98 8.02
N LEU A 113 -12.12 -4.09 7.89
CA LEU A 113 -13.01 -4.31 6.76
C LEU A 113 -14.06 -3.22 6.61
N ARG A 114 -14.57 -2.68 7.72
CA ARG A 114 -15.54 -1.58 7.70
C ARG A 114 -14.98 -0.31 7.08
N ALA A 115 -13.69 -0.10 7.11
CA ALA A 115 -13.07 1.09 6.54
C ALA A 115 -13.19 1.13 5.02
N HIS A 116 -13.47 0.01 4.35
CA HIS A 116 -13.60 -0.11 2.92
C HIS A 116 -15.06 -0.09 2.43
N GLU A 117 -15.98 -0.13 3.34
CA GLU A 117 -17.41 0.01 3.04
C GLU A 117 -17.78 1.49 2.84
#